data_39c85caa8eefad781011693559de76cc
#
_entry.id   39c85caa8eefad781011693559de76cc
#
_cell.length_a   1.000
_cell.length_b   1.000
_cell.length_c   1.000
_cell.angle_alpha   90.00
_cell.angle_beta   90.00
_cell.angle_gamma   90.00
#
_symmetry.space_group_name_H-M   'P 1'
#
loop_
_entity.id
_entity.type
_entity.pdbx_description
1 polymer ?
#
loop_
_entity_poly.entity_id
_entity_poly.type
_entity_poly.pdbx_seq_one_letter_code
_entity_poly.pdbx_strand_id
1 'polypeptide(L)'
;MSEHTHASSFEPYPESFGAFAVDTMNTSEKIAQLDLLRDKILLLGGKTEEAVDRAVRSLTERDTDLARSVCANDELIDQMELEIDRLCVDILASQRPTEHDLRLVVSVAKITPILERIADHASSIAEAAIILNNEPQIDSYVDFSMMAEIAARMLSEALNAFTSEDSAASREIIARDLTLDKCYGRVFDGLIQTMARNSAAANGAARLLFVAKHIERIGDYVKDICELNVYLTEAVFIKHSSR
;
A
#
# COMPACT_ATOMS: atom_id res chain seq x y z
N MET A 1 35.81 9.19 2.18
CA MET A 1 35.54 7.85 1.68
C MET A 1 35.40 6.93 2.87
N SER A 2 34.21 6.66 3.29
CA SER A 2 33.90 5.64 4.30
C SER A 2 32.55 5.05 3.88
N GLU A 3 32.64 3.88 3.28
CA GLU A 3 31.47 3.07 2.89
C GLU A 3 30.89 2.45 4.17
N HIS A 4 29.69 2.85 4.54
CA HIS A 4 28.86 2.13 5.50
C HIS A 4 27.99 1.14 4.73
N THR A 5 28.50 -0.08 4.56
CA THR A 5 27.73 -1.24 4.15
C THR A 5 26.90 -1.69 5.37
N HIS A 6 25.60 -1.38 5.38
CA HIS A 6 24.63 -2.07 6.23
C HIS A 6 24.40 -3.45 5.63
N ALA A 7 25.07 -4.45 6.16
CA ALA A 7 24.77 -5.84 5.93
C ALA A 7 23.56 -6.19 6.81
N SER A 8 22.37 -6.26 6.22
CA SER A 8 21.20 -6.91 6.80
C SER A 8 21.58 -8.36 7.08
N SER A 9 21.62 -8.76 8.35
CA SER A 9 21.83 -10.13 8.78
C SER A 9 20.58 -10.94 8.50
N PHE A 10 20.44 -11.42 7.28
CA PHE A 10 19.45 -12.41 6.92
C PHE A 10 19.86 -13.72 7.63
N GLU A 11 19.16 -14.12 8.69
CA GLU A 11 19.27 -15.47 9.21
C GLU A 11 18.58 -16.42 8.21
N PRO A 12 19.30 -17.40 7.64
CA PRO A 12 18.69 -18.34 6.70
C PRO A 12 17.66 -19.20 7.44
N TYR A 13 16.55 -19.48 6.76
CA TYR A 13 15.56 -20.46 7.22
C TYR A 13 16.26 -21.78 7.58
N PRO A 14 15.89 -22.45 8.69
CA PRO A 14 16.47 -23.73 9.05
C PRO A 14 16.20 -24.76 7.94
N GLU A 15 17.27 -25.38 7.41
CA GLU A 15 17.25 -26.35 6.30
C GLU A 15 16.59 -27.71 6.64
N SER A 16 15.92 -27.87 7.76
CA SER A 16 15.27 -29.11 8.12
C SER A 16 13.76 -29.06 7.89
N PHE A 17 13.31 -29.33 6.67
CA PHE A 17 12.00 -29.91 6.47
C PHE A 17 12.00 -31.35 7.02
N GLY A 18 12.06 -31.49 8.35
CA GLY A 18 11.78 -32.73 9.01
C GLY A 18 10.37 -33.20 8.68
N ALA A 19 10.18 -34.52 8.53
CA ALA A 19 8.87 -35.12 8.28
C ALA A 19 7.83 -34.50 9.23
N PHE A 20 6.93 -33.68 8.71
CA PHE A 20 5.87 -33.04 9.48
C PHE A 20 4.98 -34.16 10.05
N ALA A 21 5.08 -34.41 11.35
CA ALA A 21 3.99 -35.03 12.08
C ALA A 21 2.81 -34.07 11.94
N VAL A 22 1.80 -34.47 11.16
CA VAL A 22 0.55 -33.71 11.00
C VAL A 22 -0.15 -33.78 12.37
N ASP A 23 0.22 -32.86 13.25
CA ASP A 23 -0.53 -32.62 14.48
C ASP A 23 -1.86 -32.01 14.03
N THR A 24 -2.95 -32.74 14.20
CA THR A 24 -4.28 -32.31 13.82
C THR A 24 -4.72 -31.24 14.81
N MET A 25 -4.38 -29.98 14.52
CA MET A 25 -4.90 -28.85 15.27
C MET A 25 -6.42 -28.94 15.37
N ASN A 26 -6.95 -28.63 16.55
CA ASN A 26 -8.38 -28.57 16.80
C ASN A 26 -9.02 -27.51 15.89
N THR A 27 -10.23 -27.77 15.39
CA THR A 27 -11.00 -26.84 14.53
C THR A 27 -11.10 -25.42 15.11
N SER A 28 -11.16 -25.30 16.45
CA SER A 28 -11.19 -24.00 17.14
C SER A 28 -9.87 -23.22 16.99
N GLU A 29 -8.73 -23.88 17.05
CA GLU A 29 -7.40 -23.26 16.86
C GLU A 29 -7.21 -22.77 15.42
N LYS A 30 -7.69 -23.56 14.46
CA LYS A 30 -7.69 -23.19 13.06
C LYS A 30 -8.46 -21.90 12.80
N ILE A 31 -9.70 -21.81 13.32
CA ILE A 31 -10.54 -20.62 13.19
C ILE A 31 -9.82 -19.42 13.82
N ALA A 32 -9.27 -19.59 15.02
CA ALA A 32 -8.56 -18.51 15.72
C ALA A 32 -7.34 -17.97 14.93
N GLN A 33 -6.59 -18.83 14.22
CA GLN A 33 -5.47 -18.37 13.41
C GLN A 33 -5.91 -17.61 12.14
N LEU A 34 -6.99 -18.04 11.50
CA LEU A 34 -7.54 -17.32 10.35
C LEU A 34 -8.14 -15.97 10.74
N ASP A 35 -8.79 -15.90 11.90
CA ASP A 35 -9.29 -14.63 12.44
C ASP A 35 -8.13 -13.70 12.82
N LEU A 36 -7.07 -14.22 13.44
CA LEU A 36 -5.85 -13.45 13.72
C LEU A 36 -5.20 -12.92 12.43
N LEU A 37 -5.19 -13.73 11.36
CA LEU A 37 -4.66 -13.29 10.07
C LEU A 37 -5.49 -12.14 9.48
N ARG A 38 -6.82 -12.23 9.56
CA ARG A 38 -7.71 -11.14 9.15
C ARG A 38 -7.48 -9.87 9.97
N ASP A 39 -7.38 -9.98 11.28
CA ASP A 39 -7.13 -8.84 12.17
C ASP A 39 -5.79 -8.16 11.85
N LYS A 40 -4.73 -8.95 11.61
CA LYS A 40 -3.40 -8.42 11.29
C LYS A 40 -3.36 -7.69 9.95
N ILE A 41 -3.96 -8.23 8.90
CA ILE A 41 -3.99 -7.55 7.58
C ILE A 41 -4.83 -6.27 7.64
N LEU A 42 -5.91 -6.24 8.42
CA LEU A 42 -6.71 -5.03 8.63
C LEU A 42 -5.94 -3.97 9.42
N LEU A 43 -5.19 -4.37 10.44
CA LEU A 43 -4.35 -3.45 11.19
C LEU A 43 -3.25 -2.86 10.30
N LEU A 44 -2.58 -3.68 9.48
CA LEU A 44 -1.59 -3.22 8.50
C LEU A 44 -2.24 -2.25 7.50
N GLY A 45 -3.40 -2.60 6.94
CA GLY A 45 -4.15 -1.73 6.04
C GLY A 45 -4.49 -0.38 6.65
N GLY A 46 -4.98 -0.36 7.90
CA GLY A 46 -5.27 0.88 8.62
C GLY A 46 -4.02 1.74 8.88
N LYS A 47 -2.85 1.10 9.15
CA LYS A 47 -1.57 1.83 9.27
C LYS A 47 -1.10 2.40 7.94
N THR A 48 -1.27 1.67 6.86
CA THR A 48 -0.97 2.13 5.50
C THR A 48 -1.87 3.32 5.11
N GLU A 49 -3.18 3.25 5.40
CA GLU A 49 -4.13 4.35 5.16
C GLU A 49 -3.74 5.60 5.97
N GLU A 50 -3.40 5.44 7.25
CA GLU A 50 -2.90 6.52 8.11
C GLU A 50 -1.62 7.15 7.52
N ALA A 51 -0.68 6.36 7.03
CA ALA A 51 0.56 6.83 6.43
C ALA A 51 0.29 7.68 5.18
N VAL A 52 -0.59 7.24 4.28
CA VAL A 52 -0.98 7.98 3.06
C VAL A 52 -1.63 9.31 3.41
N ASP A 53 -2.62 9.33 4.32
CA ASP A 53 -3.29 10.58 4.75
C ASP A 53 -2.29 11.58 5.32
N ARG A 54 -1.44 11.12 6.26
CA ARG A 54 -0.44 11.99 6.91
C ARG A 54 0.62 12.50 5.95
N ALA A 55 1.07 11.68 5.00
CA ALA A 55 2.04 12.08 3.99
C ALA A 55 1.48 13.22 3.12
N VAL A 56 0.26 13.09 2.65
CA VAL A 56 -0.37 14.13 1.83
C VAL A 56 -0.63 15.40 2.63
N ARG A 57 -1.13 15.28 3.85
CA ARG A 57 -1.34 16.43 4.73
C ARG A 57 -0.03 17.15 5.04
N SER A 58 1.05 16.42 5.27
CA SER A 58 2.36 17.03 5.51
C SER A 58 2.84 17.93 4.37
N LEU A 59 2.45 17.58 3.13
CA LEU A 59 2.71 18.41 1.94
C LEU A 59 1.75 19.60 1.85
N THR A 60 0.44 19.35 1.97
CA THR A 60 -0.58 20.38 1.74
C THR A 60 -0.64 21.42 2.87
N GLU A 61 -0.44 21.00 4.11
CA GLU A 61 -0.39 21.85 5.31
C GLU A 61 1.03 22.41 5.58
N ARG A 62 2.03 21.96 4.80
CA ARG A 62 3.46 22.31 4.97
C ARG A 62 4.01 21.95 6.35
N ASP A 63 3.56 20.83 6.89
CA ASP A 63 3.97 20.32 8.21
C ASP A 63 5.15 19.34 8.07
N THR A 64 6.35 19.86 8.29
CA THR A 64 7.59 19.08 8.20
C THR A 64 7.73 18.05 9.33
N ASP A 65 7.18 18.32 10.51
CA ASP A 65 7.26 17.38 11.63
C ASP A 65 6.31 16.20 11.41
N LEU A 66 5.14 16.45 10.83
CA LEU A 66 4.24 15.41 10.36
C LEU A 66 4.92 14.53 9.30
N ALA A 67 5.61 15.13 8.32
CA ALA A 67 6.37 14.40 7.30
C ALA A 67 7.43 13.47 7.91
N ARG A 68 8.25 14.00 8.84
CA ARG A 68 9.25 13.20 9.55
C ARG A 68 8.65 12.03 10.32
N SER A 69 7.48 12.23 10.89
CA SER A 69 6.78 11.16 11.62
C SER A 69 6.28 10.04 10.72
N VAL A 70 5.93 10.33 9.45
CA VAL A 70 5.58 9.30 8.47
C VAL A 70 6.81 8.47 8.15
N CYS A 71 7.93 9.09 7.80
CA CYS A 71 9.19 8.37 7.52
C CYS A 71 9.66 7.51 8.71
N ALA A 72 9.45 7.96 9.95
CA ALA A 72 9.86 7.21 11.15
C ALA A 72 8.96 5.98 11.44
N ASN A 73 7.75 5.93 10.91
CA ASN A 73 6.81 4.83 11.12
C ASN A 73 6.92 3.71 10.08
N ASP A 74 7.74 3.87 9.07
CA ASP A 74 7.94 2.93 7.95
C ASP A 74 8.40 1.54 8.47
N GLU A 75 9.39 1.53 9.35
CA GLU A 75 9.93 0.30 9.97
C GLU A 75 8.85 -0.53 10.71
N LEU A 76 7.80 0.11 11.25
CA LEU A 76 6.71 -0.60 11.89
C LEU A 76 5.88 -1.39 10.86
N ILE A 77 5.66 -0.83 9.68
CA ILE A 77 4.92 -1.47 8.59
C ILE A 77 5.69 -2.68 8.08
N ASP A 78 7.01 -2.55 7.88
CA ASP A 78 7.90 -3.64 7.50
C ASP A 78 7.85 -4.81 8.50
N GLN A 79 7.89 -4.49 9.79
CA GLN A 79 7.78 -5.52 10.84
C GLN A 79 6.43 -6.24 10.79
N MET A 80 5.33 -5.51 10.56
CA MET A 80 4.00 -6.10 10.44
C MET A 80 3.88 -7.00 9.20
N GLU A 81 4.50 -6.61 8.07
CA GLU A 81 4.59 -7.44 6.87
C GLU A 81 5.22 -8.80 7.20
N LEU A 82 6.41 -8.79 7.80
CA LEU A 82 7.13 -10.02 8.16
C LEU A 82 6.34 -10.91 9.15
N GLU A 83 5.60 -10.32 10.08
CA GLU A 83 4.74 -11.08 11.00
C GLU A 83 3.57 -11.76 10.28
N ILE A 84 2.94 -11.08 9.33
CA ILE A 84 1.83 -11.63 8.54
C ILE A 84 2.33 -12.76 7.64
N ASP A 85 3.47 -12.58 6.98
CA ASP A 85 4.07 -13.60 6.12
C ASP A 85 4.37 -14.88 6.91
N ARG A 86 4.98 -14.75 8.11
CA ARG A 86 5.20 -15.89 9.00
C ARG A 86 3.91 -16.61 9.37
N LEU A 87 2.88 -15.85 9.74
CA LEU A 87 1.58 -16.42 10.09
C LEU A 87 0.93 -17.16 8.90
N CYS A 88 1.06 -16.61 7.67
CA CYS A 88 0.59 -17.30 6.46
C CYS A 88 1.29 -18.66 6.28
N VAL A 89 2.62 -18.70 6.44
CA VAL A 89 3.40 -19.94 6.35
C VAL A 89 2.99 -20.92 7.44
N ASP A 90 2.82 -20.48 8.68
CA ASP A 90 2.43 -21.32 9.82
C ASP A 90 1.05 -21.95 9.60
N ILE A 91 0.07 -21.17 9.10
CA ILE A 91 -1.26 -21.70 8.75
C ILE A 91 -1.17 -22.76 7.66
N LEU A 92 -0.39 -22.53 6.60
CA LEU A 92 -0.26 -23.48 5.50
C LEU A 92 0.49 -24.74 5.90
N ALA A 93 1.46 -24.65 6.80
CA ALA A 93 2.26 -25.78 7.27
C ALA A 93 1.53 -26.68 8.29
N SER A 94 0.73 -26.07 9.17
CA SER A 94 0.12 -26.77 10.31
C SER A 94 -1.30 -27.26 10.08
N GLN A 95 -1.97 -26.84 8.99
CA GLN A 95 -3.39 -27.07 8.77
C GLN A 95 -3.69 -27.72 7.41
N ARG A 96 -4.87 -28.34 7.33
CA ARG A 96 -5.53 -28.66 6.06
C ARG A 96 -6.60 -27.59 5.79
N PRO A 97 -6.26 -26.45 5.18
CA PRO A 97 -7.21 -25.39 4.90
C PRO A 97 -8.29 -25.88 3.93
N THR A 98 -9.52 -25.34 4.06
CA THR A 98 -10.52 -25.47 3.01
C THR A 98 -10.05 -24.71 1.76
N GLU A 99 -10.69 -24.91 0.63
CA GLU A 99 -10.34 -24.17 -0.60
C GLU A 99 -10.48 -22.64 -0.42
N HIS A 100 -11.52 -22.22 0.31
CA HIS A 100 -11.72 -20.80 0.63
C HIS A 100 -10.62 -20.27 1.59
N ASP A 101 -10.31 -21.02 2.67
CA ASP A 101 -9.24 -20.62 3.60
C ASP A 101 -7.89 -20.52 2.90
N LEU A 102 -7.61 -21.44 1.95
CA LEU A 102 -6.40 -21.41 1.15
C LEU A 102 -6.33 -20.15 0.29
N ARG A 103 -7.45 -19.79 -0.40
CA ARG A 103 -7.50 -18.54 -1.17
C ARG A 103 -7.33 -17.32 -0.27
N LEU A 104 -7.90 -17.31 0.94
CA LEU A 104 -7.72 -16.23 1.90
C LEU A 104 -6.24 -16.05 2.25
N VAL A 105 -5.56 -17.12 2.71
CA VAL A 105 -4.14 -17.04 3.08
C VAL A 105 -3.27 -16.59 1.90
N VAL A 106 -3.49 -17.14 0.70
CA VAL A 106 -2.77 -16.74 -0.51
C VAL A 106 -3.06 -15.29 -0.90
N SER A 107 -4.30 -14.82 -0.75
CA SER A 107 -4.65 -13.42 -1.02
C SER A 107 -3.99 -12.48 -0.01
N VAL A 108 -4.01 -12.81 1.28
CA VAL A 108 -3.34 -12.03 2.33
C VAL A 108 -1.84 -11.97 2.06
N ALA A 109 -1.17 -13.09 1.82
CA ALA A 109 0.26 -13.12 1.52
C ALA A 109 0.65 -12.28 0.28
N LYS A 110 -0.29 -12.03 -0.65
CA LYS A 110 -0.06 -11.14 -1.80
C LYS A 110 -0.44 -9.69 -1.52
N ILE A 111 -1.46 -9.43 -0.69
CA ILE A 111 -1.89 -8.07 -0.32
C ILE A 111 -0.88 -7.42 0.61
N THR A 112 -0.26 -8.19 1.50
CA THR A 112 0.70 -7.69 2.50
C THR A 112 1.83 -6.88 1.87
N PRO A 113 2.63 -7.39 0.89
CA PRO A 113 3.66 -6.60 0.22
C PRO A 113 3.10 -5.47 -0.66
N ILE A 114 1.83 -5.50 -1.04
CA ILE A 114 1.19 -4.39 -1.75
C ILE A 114 0.94 -3.23 -0.77
N LEU A 115 0.50 -3.52 0.45
CA LEU A 115 0.28 -2.50 1.48
C LEU A 115 1.60 -1.86 1.93
N GLU A 116 2.67 -2.64 2.08
CA GLU A 116 4.02 -2.11 2.33
C GLU A 116 4.44 -1.15 1.22
N ARG A 117 4.34 -1.51 -0.06
CA ARG A 117 4.66 -0.62 -1.18
C ARG A 117 3.82 0.65 -1.22
N ILE A 118 2.55 0.60 -0.81
CA ILE A 118 1.73 1.80 -0.65
C ILE A 118 2.30 2.70 0.44
N ALA A 119 2.77 2.13 1.56
CA ALA A 119 3.42 2.88 2.64
C ALA A 119 4.76 3.46 2.21
N ASP A 120 5.57 2.74 1.44
CA ASP A 120 6.80 3.23 0.80
C ASP A 120 6.53 4.48 -0.07
N HIS A 121 5.44 4.46 -0.84
CA HIS A 121 5.04 5.63 -1.60
C HIS A 121 4.60 6.78 -0.71
N ALA A 122 3.93 6.51 0.41
CA ALA A 122 3.61 7.55 1.40
C ALA A 122 4.87 8.15 2.03
N SER A 123 5.86 7.31 2.38
CA SER A 123 7.17 7.76 2.88
C SER A 123 7.91 8.62 1.84
N SER A 124 7.90 8.23 0.55
CA SER A 124 8.47 9.04 -0.54
C SER A 124 7.76 10.39 -0.71
N ILE A 125 6.44 10.46 -0.54
CA ILE A 125 5.68 11.72 -0.55
C ILE A 125 6.10 12.60 0.65
N ALA A 126 6.25 12.03 1.85
CA ALA A 126 6.67 12.73 3.04
C ALA A 126 8.11 13.27 2.92
N GLU A 127 9.05 12.51 2.36
CA GLU A 127 10.41 12.96 2.06
C GLU A 127 10.40 14.15 1.10
N ALA A 128 9.60 14.10 0.04
CA ALA A 128 9.42 15.23 -0.87
C ALA A 128 8.83 16.44 -0.15
N ALA A 129 7.86 16.24 0.76
CA ALA A 129 7.26 17.31 1.57
C ALA A 129 8.29 18.01 2.47
N ILE A 130 9.21 17.28 3.12
CA ILE A 130 10.29 17.86 3.94
C ILE A 130 11.12 18.88 3.13
N ILE A 131 11.39 18.57 1.86
CA ILE A 131 12.17 19.45 0.98
C ILE A 131 11.32 20.64 0.51
N LEU A 132 10.12 20.34 -0.02
CA LEU A 132 9.21 21.34 -0.61
C LEU A 132 8.70 22.35 0.43
N ASN A 133 8.57 21.96 1.69
CA ASN A 133 8.17 22.86 2.78
C ASN A 133 9.20 23.95 3.07
N ASN A 134 10.45 23.77 2.66
CA ASN A 134 11.52 24.78 2.77
C ASN A 134 11.67 25.62 1.48
N GLU A 135 10.93 25.31 0.42
CA GLU A 135 10.95 26.04 -0.87
C GLU A 135 9.75 26.99 -0.97
N PRO A 136 9.79 28.01 -1.85
CA PRO A 136 8.62 28.85 -2.14
C PRO A 136 7.43 28.00 -2.62
N GLN A 137 6.24 28.33 -2.17
CA GLN A 137 5.03 27.63 -2.58
C GLN A 137 4.76 27.80 -4.08
N ILE A 138 4.36 26.70 -4.72
CA ILE A 138 3.94 26.66 -6.12
C ILE A 138 2.41 26.61 -6.15
N ASP A 139 1.76 27.50 -6.91
CA ASP A 139 0.30 27.65 -6.96
C ASP A 139 -0.43 26.50 -7.68
N SER A 140 -0.04 25.26 -7.42
CA SER A 140 -0.59 24.07 -8.09
C SER A 140 -1.15 23.01 -7.14
N TYR A 141 -1.36 23.34 -5.85
CA TYR A 141 -1.74 22.35 -4.84
C TYR A 141 -3.20 21.87 -4.89
N VAL A 142 -4.10 22.61 -5.58
CA VAL A 142 -5.54 22.30 -5.56
C VAL A 142 -5.84 20.91 -6.12
N ASP A 143 -5.14 20.53 -7.20
CA ASP A 143 -5.38 19.22 -7.84
C ASP A 143 -4.74 18.05 -7.09
N PHE A 144 -3.67 18.29 -6.28
CA PHE A 144 -3.05 17.28 -5.45
C PHE A 144 -3.97 16.79 -4.34
N SER A 145 -4.65 17.70 -3.65
CA SER A 145 -5.60 17.32 -2.58
C SER A 145 -6.70 16.43 -3.12
N MET A 146 -7.21 16.72 -4.33
CA MET A 146 -8.22 15.90 -4.98
C MET A 146 -7.68 14.52 -5.37
N MET A 147 -6.47 14.44 -5.93
CA MET A 147 -5.83 13.15 -6.25
C MET A 147 -5.68 12.28 -5.00
N ALA A 148 -5.15 12.89 -3.93
CA ALA A 148 -4.92 12.21 -2.67
C ALA A 148 -6.22 11.71 -2.04
N GLU A 149 -7.28 12.54 -2.05
CA GLU A 149 -8.60 12.16 -1.53
C GLU A 149 -9.17 10.95 -2.31
N ILE A 150 -9.02 10.93 -3.64
CA ILE A 150 -9.47 9.81 -4.46
C ILE A 150 -8.67 8.54 -4.10
N ALA A 151 -7.35 8.60 -4.04
CA ALA A 151 -6.50 7.46 -3.74
C ALA A 151 -6.74 6.91 -2.32
N ALA A 152 -6.83 7.78 -1.31
CA ALA A 152 -7.12 7.39 0.07
C ALA A 152 -8.50 6.74 0.21
N ARG A 153 -9.52 7.30 -0.46
CA ARG A 153 -10.85 6.72 -0.48
C ARG A 153 -10.88 5.35 -1.16
N MET A 154 -10.17 5.19 -2.28
CA MET A 154 -10.05 3.91 -2.96
C MET A 154 -9.40 2.86 -2.05
N LEU A 155 -8.34 3.21 -1.30
CA LEU A 155 -7.67 2.32 -0.36
C LEU A 155 -8.60 1.88 0.77
N SER A 156 -9.25 2.83 1.44
CA SER A 156 -10.19 2.57 2.53
C SER A 156 -11.34 1.66 2.09
N GLU A 157 -11.95 1.96 0.94
CA GLU A 157 -13.04 1.14 0.38
C GLU A 157 -12.56 -0.26 -0.05
N ALA A 158 -11.32 -0.40 -0.58
CA ALA A 158 -10.76 -1.69 -0.96
C ALA A 158 -10.53 -2.59 0.26
N LEU A 159 -10.04 -2.04 1.38
CA LEU A 159 -9.88 -2.76 2.64
C LEU A 159 -11.24 -3.18 3.22
N ASN A 160 -12.25 -2.33 3.14
CA ASN A 160 -13.62 -2.67 3.54
C ASN A 160 -14.22 -3.77 2.66
N ALA A 161 -14.04 -3.68 1.34
CA ALA A 161 -14.49 -4.69 0.38
C ALA A 161 -13.78 -6.04 0.60
N PHE A 162 -12.49 -6.03 0.94
CA PHE A 162 -11.74 -7.23 1.29
C PHE A 162 -12.29 -7.87 2.56
N THR A 163 -12.56 -7.08 3.60
CA THR A 163 -13.10 -7.57 4.88
C THR A 163 -14.49 -8.20 4.73
N SER A 164 -15.34 -7.58 3.92
CA SER A 164 -16.71 -8.06 3.65
C SER A 164 -16.77 -9.09 2.51
N GLU A 165 -15.63 -9.41 1.89
CA GLU A 165 -15.54 -10.28 0.70
C GLU A 165 -16.49 -9.79 -0.42
N ASP A 166 -16.61 -8.47 -0.60
CA ASP A 166 -17.49 -7.86 -1.61
C ASP A 166 -16.73 -7.65 -2.93
N SER A 167 -16.90 -8.60 -3.84
CA SER A 167 -16.30 -8.53 -5.18
C SER A 167 -16.94 -7.47 -6.07
N ALA A 168 -18.22 -7.13 -5.86
CA ALA A 168 -18.91 -6.10 -6.64
C ALA A 168 -18.34 -4.71 -6.30
N ALA A 169 -18.19 -4.39 -5.00
CA ALA A 169 -17.53 -3.17 -4.55
C ALA A 169 -16.10 -3.08 -5.10
N SER A 170 -15.33 -4.19 -5.08
CA SER A 170 -13.99 -4.22 -5.65
C SER A 170 -13.94 -3.85 -7.14
N ARG A 171 -14.88 -4.33 -7.94
CA ARG A 171 -14.98 -3.98 -9.37
C ARG A 171 -15.31 -2.50 -9.60
N GLU A 172 -16.14 -1.91 -8.74
CA GLU A 172 -16.45 -0.48 -8.78
C GLU A 172 -15.23 0.38 -8.45
N ILE A 173 -14.43 -0.04 -7.47
CA ILE A 173 -13.19 0.64 -7.09
C ILE A 173 -12.17 0.58 -8.25
N ILE A 174 -11.99 -0.57 -8.88
CA ILE A 174 -11.12 -0.74 -10.06
C ILE A 174 -11.53 0.25 -11.17
N ALA A 175 -12.83 0.41 -11.44
CA ALA A 175 -13.30 1.34 -12.47
C ALA A 175 -13.02 2.82 -12.12
N ARG A 176 -12.88 3.15 -10.85
CA ARG A 176 -12.62 4.52 -10.35
C ARG A 176 -11.20 5.00 -10.60
N ASP A 177 -10.26 4.09 -10.81
CA ASP A 177 -8.88 4.37 -11.14
C ASP A 177 -8.71 5.28 -12.37
N LEU A 178 -9.57 5.12 -13.39
CA LEU A 178 -9.61 6.02 -14.54
C LEU A 178 -9.84 7.50 -14.16
N THR A 179 -10.46 7.77 -13.01
CA THR A 179 -10.65 9.14 -12.52
C THR A 179 -9.36 9.68 -11.91
N LEU A 180 -8.62 8.84 -11.18
CA LEU A 180 -7.31 9.17 -10.64
C LEU A 180 -6.30 9.45 -11.78
N ASP A 181 -6.27 8.61 -12.80
CA ASP A 181 -5.42 8.80 -13.99
C ASP A 181 -5.68 10.14 -14.69
N LYS A 182 -6.95 10.50 -14.85
CA LYS A 182 -7.33 11.81 -15.42
C LYS A 182 -6.89 12.98 -14.54
N CYS A 183 -6.96 12.83 -13.22
CA CYS A 183 -6.45 13.84 -12.29
C CYS A 183 -4.93 13.96 -12.39
N TYR A 184 -4.22 12.84 -12.44
CA TYR A 184 -2.78 12.80 -12.66
C TYR A 184 -2.37 13.53 -13.94
N GLY A 185 -3.05 13.26 -15.07
CA GLY A 185 -2.80 13.94 -16.34
C GLY A 185 -2.92 15.47 -16.24
N ARG A 186 -3.97 15.97 -15.57
CA ARG A 186 -4.15 17.42 -15.37
C ARG A 186 -3.04 18.04 -14.51
N VAL A 187 -2.67 17.37 -13.41
CA VAL A 187 -1.57 17.81 -12.54
C VAL A 187 -0.26 17.84 -13.32
N PHE A 188 0.03 16.79 -14.08
CA PHE A 188 1.21 16.68 -14.91
C PHE A 188 1.31 17.85 -15.89
N ASP A 189 0.26 18.11 -16.68
CA ASP A 189 0.25 19.20 -17.66
C ASP A 189 0.40 20.58 -17.00
N GLY A 190 -0.24 20.79 -15.85
CA GLY A 190 -0.14 22.03 -15.07
C GLY A 190 1.27 22.29 -14.57
N LEU A 191 1.96 21.27 -14.07
CA LEU A 191 3.33 21.38 -13.58
C LEU A 191 4.33 21.59 -14.71
N ILE A 192 4.18 20.93 -15.86
CA ILE A 192 4.99 21.20 -17.06
C ILE A 192 4.84 22.66 -17.50
N GLN A 193 3.62 23.19 -17.53
CA GLN A 193 3.39 24.61 -17.87
C GLN A 193 4.04 25.55 -16.84
N THR A 194 4.00 25.20 -15.56
CA THR A 194 4.64 25.98 -14.48
C THR A 194 6.15 26.03 -14.68
N MET A 195 6.80 24.90 -14.99
CA MET A 195 8.24 24.85 -15.30
C MET A 195 8.59 25.70 -16.52
N ALA A 196 7.77 25.66 -17.57
CA ALA A 196 8.02 26.42 -18.79
C ALA A 196 7.89 27.94 -18.59
N ARG A 197 7.02 28.39 -17.67
CA ARG A 197 6.77 29.81 -17.40
C ARG A 197 7.71 30.41 -16.34
N ASN A 198 8.16 29.59 -15.39
CA ASN A 198 8.96 30.02 -14.26
C ASN A 198 10.11 29.05 -13.97
N SER A 199 11.29 29.35 -14.50
CA SER A 199 12.48 28.52 -14.30
C SER A 199 12.90 28.39 -12.82
N ALA A 200 12.59 29.39 -11.99
CA ALA A 200 12.89 29.34 -10.56
C ALA A 200 12.00 28.29 -9.81
N ALA A 201 10.81 28.00 -10.34
CA ALA A 201 9.92 26.98 -9.78
C ALA A 201 10.19 25.56 -10.33
N ALA A 202 11.12 25.41 -11.31
CA ALA A 202 11.30 24.16 -12.04
C ALA A 202 11.66 22.97 -11.13
N ASN A 203 12.56 23.17 -10.16
CA ASN A 203 12.96 22.09 -9.23
C ASN A 203 11.82 21.63 -8.34
N GLY A 204 11.09 22.56 -7.74
CA GLY A 204 9.93 22.23 -6.89
C GLY A 204 8.80 21.58 -7.70
N ALA A 205 8.51 22.09 -8.92
CA ALA A 205 7.51 21.50 -9.81
C ALA A 205 7.91 20.08 -10.26
N ALA A 206 9.19 19.81 -10.50
CA ALA A 206 9.67 18.47 -10.79
C ALA A 206 9.45 17.50 -9.61
N ARG A 207 9.72 17.95 -8.38
CA ARG A 207 9.44 17.14 -7.18
C ARG A 207 7.94 16.85 -7.03
N LEU A 208 7.09 17.84 -7.28
CA LEU A 208 5.65 17.67 -7.27
C LEU A 208 5.16 16.68 -8.33
N LEU A 209 5.83 16.58 -9.50
CA LEU A 209 5.52 15.53 -10.49
C LEU A 209 5.78 14.11 -9.94
N PHE A 210 6.86 13.92 -9.18
CA PHE A 210 7.12 12.64 -8.52
C PHE A 210 6.07 12.35 -7.45
N VAL A 211 5.67 13.36 -6.65
CA VAL A 211 4.58 13.20 -5.67
C VAL A 211 3.28 12.77 -6.37
N ALA A 212 2.91 13.43 -7.47
CA ALA A 212 1.73 13.03 -8.25
C ALA A 212 1.84 11.58 -8.74
N LYS A 213 3.04 11.16 -9.19
CA LYS A 213 3.28 9.78 -9.63
C LYS A 213 3.18 8.78 -8.48
N HIS A 214 3.64 9.12 -7.28
CA HIS A 214 3.47 8.26 -6.11
C HIS A 214 1.99 8.08 -5.76
N ILE A 215 1.17 9.15 -5.82
CA ILE A 215 -0.28 9.05 -5.58
C ILE A 215 -0.98 8.19 -6.64
N GLU A 216 -0.61 8.33 -7.89
CA GLU A 216 -1.16 7.48 -8.98
C GLU A 216 -0.77 6.01 -8.77
N ARG A 217 0.49 5.73 -8.35
CA ARG A 217 0.93 4.37 -8.04
C ARG A 217 0.17 3.74 -6.88
N ILE A 218 -0.19 4.52 -5.86
CA ILE A 218 -1.06 4.06 -4.78
C ILE A 218 -2.38 3.54 -5.36
N GLY A 219 -3.00 4.27 -6.30
CA GLY A 219 -4.21 3.81 -6.99
C GLY A 219 -4.03 2.50 -7.75
N ASP A 220 -2.91 2.35 -8.49
CA ASP A 220 -2.56 1.11 -9.18
C ASP A 220 -2.50 -0.08 -8.20
N TYR A 221 -1.84 0.09 -7.05
CA TYR A 221 -1.75 -0.96 -6.02
C TYR A 221 -3.10 -1.28 -5.37
N VAL A 222 -3.95 -0.28 -5.19
CA VAL A 222 -5.32 -0.52 -4.70
C VAL A 222 -6.12 -1.38 -5.68
N LYS A 223 -5.95 -1.21 -6.99
CA LYS A 223 -6.55 -2.13 -7.99
C LYS A 223 -6.08 -3.56 -7.79
N ASP A 224 -4.77 -3.77 -7.59
CA ASP A 224 -4.22 -5.11 -7.34
C ASP A 224 -4.87 -5.76 -6.10
N ILE A 225 -5.12 -5.00 -5.02
CA ILE A 225 -5.85 -5.47 -3.83
C ILE A 225 -7.27 -5.88 -4.20
N CYS A 226 -7.99 -5.05 -4.97
CA CYS A 226 -9.35 -5.36 -5.42
C CYS A 226 -9.40 -6.60 -6.32
N GLU A 227 -8.44 -6.79 -7.21
CA GLU A 227 -8.33 -8.01 -8.04
C GLU A 227 -8.12 -9.27 -7.20
N LEU A 228 -7.33 -9.17 -6.12
CA LEU A 228 -7.11 -10.26 -5.16
C LEU A 228 -8.37 -10.55 -4.33
N ASN A 229 -9.20 -9.55 -4.01
CA ASN A 229 -10.49 -9.76 -3.36
C ASN A 229 -11.48 -10.48 -4.28
N VAL A 230 -11.53 -10.15 -5.56
CA VAL A 230 -12.33 -10.89 -6.55
C VAL A 230 -11.85 -12.35 -6.66
N TYR A 231 -10.53 -12.59 -6.66
CA TYR A 231 -9.99 -13.94 -6.64
C TYR A 231 -10.35 -14.70 -5.37
N LEU A 232 -10.30 -14.07 -4.21
CA LEU A 232 -10.70 -14.67 -2.93
C LEU A 232 -12.15 -15.17 -2.99
N THR A 233 -13.08 -14.31 -3.42
CA THR A 233 -14.52 -14.55 -3.41
C THR A 233 -15.00 -15.45 -4.52
N GLU A 234 -14.57 -15.20 -5.75
CA GLU A 234 -15.11 -15.85 -6.96
C GLU A 234 -14.20 -16.97 -7.52
N ALA A 235 -12.97 -17.13 -6.97
CA ALA A 235 -11.94 -18.03 -7.51
C ALA A 235 -11.55 -17.73 -8.98
N VAL A 236 -11.72 -16.46 -9.42
CA VAL A 236 -11.44 -16.01 -10.80
C VAL A 236 -10.37 -14.92 -10.79
N PHE A 237 -9.34 -15.08 -11.62
CA PHE A 237 -8.36 -14.01 -11.86
C PHE A 237 -8.87 -13.08 -12.95
N ILE A 238 -9.08 -11.79 -12.62
CA ILE A 238 -9.52 -10.75 -13.55
C ILE A 238 -8.36 -9.90 -14.09
N LYS A 239 -7.12 -10.20 -13.67
CA LYS A 239 -5.92 -9.47 -14.05
C LYS A 239 -5.79 -9.44 -15.59
N HIS A 240 -5.61 -8.24 -16.16
CA HIS A 240 -5.50 -8.00 -17.61
C HIS A 240 -6.79 -8.17 -18.46
N SER A 241 -7.97 -8.26 -17.87
CA SER A 241 -9.22 -8.33 -18.62
C SER A 241 -9.71 -6.97 -19.16
N SER A 242 -8.96 -5.88 -18.90
CA SER A 242 -9.27 -4.53 -19.38
C SER A 242 -8.06 -3.97 -20.13
N ARG A 243 -7.90 -4.40 -21.40
CA ARG A 243 -7.16 -3.68 -22.44
C ARG A 243 -8.03 -3.44 -23.62
#